data_8119fac2d0009981c82320da48e16178
#
_entry.id   8119fac2d0009981c82320da48e16178
#
_cell.length_a   1.000
_cell.length_b   1.000
_cell.length_c   1.000
_cell.angle_alpha   90.00
_cell.angle_beta   90.00
_cell.angle_gamma   90.00
#
_symmetry.space_group_name_H-M   'P 1'
#
loop_
_entity.id
_entity.type
_entity.pdbx_description
1 polymer ?
#
loop_
_entity_poly.entity_id
_entity_poly.type
_entity_poly.pdbx_seq_one_letter_code
_entity_poly.pdbx_strand_id
1 'polypeptide(L)'
;YSKIFFISLLVFVLAVIVTILLMDLYMVNKVRRPLADLEHAIARFREGERSPVVGYSGPREVTTVIDAFNQLEEKLVEAEEKQQALRNQKQQMLSGISHDLKTPITVIRGYVDAIRDGLVPPEEQDRYLAIIEDRVDTMANLISSLSDFSMLEHPDFAYTMTEGNLAEYLREYIAGRYQELNIQGYSMEADIPEENIRTAFDHHQLNRVWENIISNSVKYTPKGTTLFVRLMKSADGKNIIIHIGDNGPGIPEQMKSVLLDPFVVAEPSRSNGQGTGLGLSVAQRIVEAHGGAISILNEKETVLAVSEFTGSRGTHGLFYRIVLPVKKGSRE
;
A
#
# COMPACT_ATOMS: atom_id res chain seq x y z
N TYR A 1 23.97 78.98 36.08
CA TYR A 1 23.97 78.21 34.79
C TYR A 1 24.82 76.96 34.87
N SER A 2 26.00 76.93 35.56
CA SER A 2 26.89 75.77 35.58
C SER A 2 26.29 74.55 36.32
N LYS A 3 25.55 74.72 37.42
CA LYS A 3 24.90 73.64 38.17
C LYS A 3 23.79 72.91 37.36
N ILE A 4 23.01 73.69 36.61
CA ILE A 4 21.94 73.17 35.76
C ILE A 4 22.56 72.30 34.62
N PHE A 5 23.65 72.77 34.04
CA PHE A 5 24.40 72.06 33.02
C PHE A 5 24.94 70.72 33.55
N PHE A 6 25.56 70.68 34.72
CA PHE A 6 26.07 69.45 35.33
C PHE A 6 24.96 68.46 35.66
N ILE A 7 23.82 68.95 36.19
CA ILE A 7 22.66 68.06 36.46
C ILE A 7 22.10 67.52 35.17
N SER A 8 21.94 68.30 34.10
CA SER A 8 21.45 67.83 32.82
C SER A 8 22.41 66.81 32.18
N LEU A 9 23.71 67.00 32.28
CA LEU A 9 24.72 66.05 31.82
C LEU A 9 24.67 64.73 32.59
N LEU A 10 24.52 64.79 33.91
CA LEU A 10 24.41 63.58 34.76
C LEU A 10 23.16 62.78 34.43
N VAL A 11 22.00 63.43 34.25
CA VAL A 11 20.75 62.79 33.84
C VAL A 11 20.89 62.17 32.46
N PHE A 12 21.54 62.83 31.52
CA PHE A 12 21.81 62.29 30.19
C PHE A 12 22.69 61.05 30.26
N VAL A 13 23.81 61.08 31.00
CA VAL A 13 24.71 59.92 31.19
C VAL A 13 23.98 58.76 31.84
N LEU A 14 23.15 59.03 32.87
CA LEU A 14 22.34 57.94 33.52
C LEU A 14 21.33 57.37 32.56
N ALA A 15 20.65 58.17 31.75
CA ALA A 15 19.71 57.67 30.72
C ALA A 15 20.40 56.77 29.69
N VAL A 16 21.60 57.17 29.25
CA VAL A 16 22.40 56.34 28.32
C VAL A 16 22.79 54.99 28.96
N ILE A 17 23.24 54.96 30.20
CA ILE A 17 23.61 53.77 30.95
C ILE A 17 22.39 52.84 31.08
N VAL A 18 21.23 53.38 31.49
CA VAL A 18 19.99 52.61 31.62
C VAL A 18 19.57 52.03 30.27
N THR A 19 19.68 52.79 29.18
CA THR A 19 19.35 52.29 27.82
C THR A 19 20.25 51.10 27.40
N ILE A 20 21.56 51.22 27.67
CA ILE A 20 22.54 50.15 27.38
C ILE A 20 22.20 48.89 28.19
N LEU A 21 21.90 49.02 29.48
CA LEU A 21 21.54 47.89 30.34
C LEU A 21 20.25 47.20 29.88
N LEU A 22 19.23 47.97 29.51
CA LEU A 22 17.98 47.43 28.97
C LEU A 22 18.19 46.74 27.65
N MET A 23 19.04 47.29 26.78
CA MET A 23 19.39 46.65 25.49
C MET A 23 20.18 45.38 25.69
N ASP A 24 21.11 45.33 26.64
CA ASP A 24 21.86 44.10 26.95
C ASP A 24 20.93 43.00 27.52
N LEU A 25 20.04 43.35 28.44
CA LEU A 25 19.03 42.44 28.97
C LEU A 25 18.11 41.91 27.85
N TYR A 26 17.71 42.76 26.93
CA TYR A 26 16.92 42.35 25.75
C TYR A 26 17.70 41.37 24.88
N MET A 27 18.95 41.71 24.53
CA MET A 27 19.81 40.83 23.70
C MET A 27 20.08 39.50 24.35
N VAL A 28 20.34 39.45 25.66
CA VAL A 28 20.55 38.20 26.39
C VAL A 28 19.30 37.32 26.37
N ASN A 29 18.14 37.89 26.68
CA ASN A 29 16.90 37.10 26.78
C ASN A 29 16.25 36.72 25.44
N LYS A 30 16.42 37.61 24.43
CA LYS A 30 15.74 37.45 23.13
C LYS A 30 16.63 36.94 22.01
N VAL A 31 17.95 36.88 22.21
CA VAL A 31 18.88 36.37 21.18
C VAL A 31 19.83 35.31 21.73
N ARG A 32 20.62 35.66 22.75
CA ARG A 32 21.70 34.75 23.22
C ARG A 32 21.16 33.47 23.84
N ARG A 33 20.19 33.53 24.75
CA ARG A 33 19.60 32.35 25.40
C ARG A 33 18.92 31.40 24.38
N PRO A 34 18.03 31.89 23.50
CA PRO A 34 17.39 31.02 22.52
C PRO A 34 18.38 30.35 21.54
N LEU A 35 19.45 31.06 21.15
CA LEU A 35 20.49 30.45 20.31
C LEU A 35 21.32 29.42 21.09
N ALA A 36 21.56 29.58 22.37
CA ALA A 36 22.19 28.59 23.21
C ALA A 36 21.27 27.38 23.40
N ASP A 37 19.97 27.57 23.59
CA ASP A 37 18.98 26.49 23.67
C ASP A 37 18.91 25.70 22.37
N LEU A 38 18.99 26.40 21.22
CA LEU A 38 19.08 25.76 19.91
C LEU A 38 20.38 24.95 19.76
N GLU A 39 21.51 25.48 20.17
CA GLU A 39 22.80 24.76 20.15
C GLU A 39 22.73 23.49 21.00
N HIS A 40 22.14 23.56 22.19
CA HIS A 40 21.92 22.40 23.04
C HIS A 40 20.92 21.39 22.42
N ALA A 41 19.88 21.85 21.74
CA ALA A 41 18.94 21.00 21.04
C ALA A 41 19.63 20.27 19.87
N ILE A 42 20.46 20.97 19.09
CA ILE A 42 21.26 20.36 18.02
C ILE A 42 22.24 19.32 18.56
N ALA A 43 22.90 19.60 19.70
CA ALA A 43 23.83 18.67 20.32
C ALA A 43 23.11 17.37 20.76
N ARG A 44 21.96 17.48 21.44
CA ARG A 44 21.13 16.34 21.85
C ARG A 44 20.60 15.56 20.66
N PHE A 45 20.17 16.27 19.61
CA PHE A 45 19.71 15.64 18.37
C PHE A 45 20.81 14.75 17.74
N ARG A 46 22.08 15.17 17.75
CA ARG A 46 23.22 14.35 17.32
C ARG A 46 23.41 13.08 18.16
N GLU A 47 23.04 13.11 19.42
CA GLU A 47 23.10 11.96 20.35
C GLU A 47 21.86 11.06 20.29
N GLY A 48 20.89 11.39 19.39
CA GLY A 48 19.65 10.63 19.20
C GLY A 48 18.53 11.04 20.14
N GLU A 49 18.74 12.06 20.98
CA GLU A 49 17.69 12.64 21.82
C GLU A 49 16.92 13.70 21.04
N ARG A 50 15.59 13.64 21.07
CA ARG A 50 14.71 14.52 20.32
C ARG A 50 14.01 15.45 21.29
N SER A 51 14.22 16.73 21.11
CA SER A 51 13.63 17.80 21.93
C SER A 51 13.50 19.08 21.10
N PRO A 52 12.34 19.29 20.47
CA PRO A 52 12.12 20.52 19.71
C PRO A 52 12.26 21.74 20.63
N VAL A 53 12.77 22.84 20.09
CA VAL A 53 12.85 24.12 20.81
C VAL A 53 11.47 24.75 20.83
N VAL A 54 10.77 24.64 21.96
CA VAL A 54 9.37 25.07 22.09
C VAL A 54 9.27 26.46 22.71
N GLY A 55 8.30 27.25 22.25
CA GLY A 55 7.82 28.44 22.96
C GLY A 55 8.66 29.70 22.82
N TYR A 56 9.44 29.83 21.75
CA TYR A 56 10.19 31.05 21.50
C TYR A 56 9.32 32.15 20.87
N SER A 57 9.43 33.37 21.43
CA SER A 57 8.84 34.57 20.88
C SER A 57 9.85 35.76 20.99
N GLY A 58 10.40 36.15 19.85
CA GLY A 58 11.45 37.16 19.77
C GLY A 58 11.67 37.69 18.35
N PRO A 59 12.87 38.23 18.04
CA PRO A 59 13.22 38.71 16.71
C PRO A 59 12.93 37.69 15.62
N ARG A 60 12.41 38.17 14.49
CA ARG A 60 11.98 37.35 13.37
C ARG A 60 13.09 36.43 12.83
N GLU A 61 14.32 36.95 12.83
CA GLU A 61 15.51 36.24 12.35
C GLU A 61 15.79 34.97 13.19
N VAL A 62 15.66 35.08 14.51
CA VAL A 62 15.88 33.96 15.45
C VAL A 62 14.71 32.99 15.37
N THR A 63 13.48 33.46 15.31
CA THR A 63 12.28 32.65 15.15
C THR A 63 12.38 31.79 13.88
N THR A 64 12.76 32.40 12.75
CA THR A 64 12.88 31.68 11.45
C THR A 64 13.88 30.54 11.54
N VAL A 65 15.01 30.72 12.24
CA VAL A 65 16.02 29.66 12.39
C VAL A 65 15.51 28.51 13.28
N ILE A 66 14.84 28.85 14.38
CA ILE A 66 14.26 27.85 15.29
C ILE A 66 13.16 27.04 14.59
N ASP A 67 12.27 27.72 13.87
CA ASP A 67 11.18 27.09 13.13
C ASP A 67 11.72 26.17 12.02
N ALA A 68 12.76 26.61 11.31
CA ALA A 68 13.42 25.80 10.29
C ALA A 68 14.08 24.53 10.89
N PHE A 69 14.70 24.65 12.07
CA PHE A 69 15.27 23.50 12.77
C PHE A 69 14.17 22.52 13.21
N ASN A 70 13.09 23.01 13.83
CA ASN A 70 11.98 22.16 14.26
C ASN A 70 11.31 21.43 13.09
N GLN A 71 11.11 22.11 11.95
CA GLN A 71 10.60 21.46 10.72
C GLN A 71 11.55 20.42 10.16
N LEU A 72 12.86 20.65 10.25
CA LEU A 72 13.85 19.67 9.83
C LEU A 72 13.81 18.42 10.72
N GLU A 73 13.74 18.62 12.05
CA GLU A 73 13.62 17.53 13.02
C GLU A 73 12.36 16.70 12.76
N GLU A 74 11.19 17.35 12.58
CA GLU A 74 9.93 16.68 12.29
C GLU A 74 10.01 15.81 11.03
N LYS A 75 10.52 16.37 9.92
CA LYS A 75 10.70 15.64 8.66
C LYS A 75 11.66 14.47 8.78
N LEU A 76 12.70 14.60 9.59
CA LEU A 76 13.68 13.54 9.80
C LEU A 76 13.10 12.41 10.64
N VAL A 77 12.29 12.74 11.66
CA VAL A 77 11.52 11.76 12.44
C VAL A 77 10.59 10.97 11.53
N GLU A 78 9.78 11.67 10.73
CA GLU A 78 8.84 11.04 9.79
C GLU A 78 9.56 10.12 8.79
N ALA A 79 10.71 10.58 8.26
CA ALA A 79 11.51 9.78 7.33
C ALA A 79 12.09 8.52 7.99
N GLU A 80 12.58 8.62 9.24
CA GLU A 80 13.11 7.47 9.99
C GLU A 80 12.01 6.47 10.38
N GLU A 81 10.85 6.95 10.84
CA GLU A 81 9.69 6.10 11.13
C GLU A 81 9.24 5.33 9.89
N LYS A 82 9.15 6.03 8.75
CA LYS A 82 8.82 5.41 7.47
C LYS A 82 9.87 4.37 7.05
N GLN A 83 11.15 4.68 7.22
CA GLN A 83 12.23 3.75 6.91
C GLN A 83 12.19 2.52 7.82
N GLN A 84 11.91 2.71 9.12
CA GLN A 84 11.80 1.61 10.07
C GLN A 84 10.58 0.74 9.77
N ALA A 85 9.43 1.33 9.42
CA ALA A 85 8.24 0.61 9.00
C ALA A 85 8.52 -0.26 7.76
N LEU A 86 9.21 0.30 6.75
CA LEU A 86 9.63 -0.44 5.56
C LEU A 86 10.60 -1.60 5.89
N ARG A 87 11.55 -1.40 6.80
CA ARG A 87 12.46 -2.46 7.25
C ARG A 87 11.71 -3.58 7.94
N ASN A 88 10.80 -3.25 8.86
CA ASN A 88 9.98 -4.21 9.57
C ASN A 88 9.10 -5.01 8.62
N GLN A 89 8.46 -4.34 7.65
CA GLN A 89 7.67 -4.98 6.61
C GLN A 89 8.50 -5.95 5.78
N LYS A 90 9.71 -5.54 5.35
CA LYS A 90 10.63 -6.42 4.62
C LYS A 90 11.06 -7.63 5.45
N GLN A 91 11.28 -7.46 6.74
CA GLN A 91 11.68 -8.58 7.61
C GLN A 91 10.54 -9.55 7.86
N GLN A 92 9.32 -9.06 8.05
CA GLN A 92 8.11 -9.89 8.14
C GLN A 92 7.89 -10.66 6.85
N MET A 93 8.06 -10.01 5.69
CA MET A 93 8.03 -10.61 4.36
C MET A 93 8.99 -11.81 4.25
N LEU A 94 10.27 -11.61 4.55
CA LEU A 94 11.28 -12.68 4.47
C LEU A 94 10.98 -13.84 5.43
N SER A 95 10.46 -13.54 6.61
CA SER A 95 10.03 -14.55 7.58
C SER A 95 8.84 -15.38 7.08
N GLY A 96 7.82 -14.70 6.52
CA GLY A 96 6.65 -15.34 5.92
C GLY A 96 7.03 -16.28 4.77
N ILE A 97 7.85 -15.80 3.81
CA ILE A 97 8.35 -16.61 2.69
C ILE A 97 9.09 -17.85 3.19
N SER A 98 9.97 -17.69 4.18
CA SER A 98 10.75 -18.81 4.72
C SER A 98 9.84 -19.86 5.36
N HIS A 99 8.79 -19.43 6.05
CA HIS A 99 7.80 -20.31 6.64
C HIS A 99 7.00 -21.06 5.56
N ASP A 100 6.52 -20.33 4.55
CA ASP A 100 5.64 -20.89 3.50
C ASP A 100 6.39 -21.81 2.53
N LEU A 101 7.71 -21.63 2.37
CA LEU A 101 8.57 -22.57 1.67
C LEU A 101 8.90 -23.80 2.50
N LYS A 102 9.11 -23.66 3.82
CA LYS A 102 9.48 -24.78 4.69
C LYS A 102 8.37 -25.82 4.81
N THR A 103 7.11 -25.40 4.83
CA THR A 103 5.95 -26.28 4.98
C THR A 103 5.85 -27.29 3.84
N PRO A 104 5.76 -26.93 2.55
CA PRO A 104 5.71 -27.89 1.45
C PRO A 104 6.97 -28.76 1.36
N ILE A 105 8.16 -28.21 1.62
CA ILE A 105 9.42 -28.98 1.64
C ILE A 105 9.35 -30.11 2.67
N THR A 106 8.84 -29.81 3.88
CA THR A 106 8.71 -30.82 4.93
C THR A 106 7.74 -31.92 4.55
N VAL A 107 6.63 -31.57 3.90
CA VAL A 107 5.62 -32.53 3.39
C VAL A 107 6.22 -33.41 2.29
N ILE A 108 6.86 -32.81 1.27
CA ILE A 108 7.54 -33.54 0.20
C ILE A 108 8.54 -34.54 0.77
N ARG A 109 9.41 -34.07 1.68
CA ARG A 109 10.41 -34.93 2.31
C ARG A 109 9.78 -36.11 3.04
N GLY A 110 8.72 -35.85 3.82
CA GLY A 110 8.02 -36.95 4.54
C GLY A 110 7.43 -38.00 3.61
N TYR A 111 6.82 -37.63 2.50
CA TYR A 111 6.28 -38.57 1.52
C TYR A 111 7.39 -39.31 0.77
N VAL A 112 8.47 -38.63 0.38
CA VAL A 112 9.63 -39.25 -0.26
C VAL A 112 10.29 -40.29 0.68
N ASP A 113 10.48 -39.95 1.95
CA ASP A 113 11.06 -40.82 2.97
C ASP A 113 10.13 -42.06 3.18
N ALA A 114 8.80 -41.86 3.26
CA ALA A 114 7.83 -42.98 3.40
C ALA A 114 7.86 -43.92 2.22
N ILE A 115 7.95 -43.43 0.98
CA ILE A 115 8.06 -44.27 -0.22
C ILE A 115 9.40 -45.01 -0.21
N ARG A 116 10.51 -44.32 0.06
CA ARG A 116 11.86 -44.94 0.07
C ARG A 116 11.99 -46.04 1.12
N ASP A 117 11.40 -45.84 2.30
CA ASP A 117 11.49 -46.79 3.41
C ASP A 117 10.48 -47.94 3.28
N GLY A 118 9.73 -48.03 2.15
CA GLY A 118 8.78 -49.11 1.86
C GLY A 118 7.52 -49.09 2.74
N LEU A 119 7.22 -47.93 3.35
CA LEU A 119 6.06 -47.76 4.24
C LEU A 119 4.75 -47.55 3.47
N VAL A 120 4.84 -47.25 2.16
CA VAL A 120 3.70 -47.00 1.29
C VAL A 120 3.41 -48.22 0.42
N PRO A 121 2.20 -48.81 0.49
CA PRO A 121 1.79 -49.91 -0.40
C PRO A 121 1.88 -49.47 -1.87
N PRO A 122 2.24 -50.42 -2.79
CA PRO A 122 2.37 -50.10 -4.22
C PRO A 122 1.13 -49.41 -4.82
N GLU A 123 -0.06 -49.81 -4.40
CA GLU A 123 -1.35 -49.24 -4.84
C GLU A 123 -1.60 -47.81 -4.40
N GLU A 124 -0.88 -47.30 -3.39
CA GLU A 124 -0.99 -45.95 -2.90
C GLU A 124 0.15 -45.01 -3.38
N GLN A 125 1.19 -45.55 -4.01
CA GLN A 125 2.36 -44.78 -4.42
C GLN A 125 2.01 -43.63 -5.38
N ASP A 126 1.14 -43.89 -6.35
CA ASP A 126 0.69 -42.85 -7.30
C ASP A 126 -0.02 -41.70 -6.60
N ARG A 127 -0.78 -41.99 -5.54
CA ARG A 127 -1.43 -40.95 -4.73
C ARG A 127 -0.41 -40.11 -3.98
N TYR A 128 0.65 -40.71 -3.44
CA TYR A 128 1.72 -39.98 -2.74
C TYR A 128 2.53 -39.13 -3.72
N LEU A 129 2.81 -39.64 -4.92
CA LEU A 129 3.47 -38.90 -5.99
C LEU A 129 2.64 -37.68 -6.43
N ALA A 130 1.32 -37.85 -6.60
CA ALA A 130 0.44 -36.72 -6.93
C ALA A 130 0.42 -35.65 -5.85
N ILE A 131 0.53 -36.00 -4.56
CA ILE A 131 0.64 -35.04 -3.48
C ILE A 131 1.98 -34.31 -3.56
N ILE A 132 3.07 -34.99 -3.88
CA ILE A 132 4.39 -34.37 -4.04
C ILE A 132 4.35 -33.37 -5.20
N GLU A 133 3.77 -33.75 -6.35
CA GLU A 133 3.60 -32.87 -7.51
C GLU A 133 2.81 -31.60 -7.14
N ASP A 134 1.67 -31.74 -6.46
CA ASP A 134 0.87 -30.58 -5.99
C ASP A 134 1.69 -29.62 -5.09
N ARG A 135 2.54 -30.18 -4.23
CA ARG A 135 3.41 -29.35 -3.36
C ARG A 135 4.55 -28.67 -4.12
N VAL A 136 5.10 -29.34 -5.13
CA VAL A 136 6.11 -28.72 -6.02
C VAL A 136 5.49 -27.58 -6.83
N ASP A 137 4.30 -27.77 -7.38
CA ASP A 137 3.57 -26.73 -8.11
C ASP A 137 3.22 -25.54 -7.20
N THR A 138 2.81 -25.81 -5.97
CA THR A 138 2.58 -24.77 -4.95
C THR A 138 3.85 -23.93 -4.71
N MET A 139 5.02 -24.59 -4.58
CA MET A 139 6.30 -23.91 -4.41
C MET A 139 6.70 -23.09 -5.65
N ALA A 140 6.52 -23.64 -6.84
CA ALA A 140 6.82 -22.96 -8.10
C ALA A 140 5.99 -21.66 -8.23
N ASN A 141 4.70 -21.74 -7.92
CA ASN A 141 3.80 -20.59 -7.91
C ASN A 141 4.20 -19.52 -6.87
N LEU A 142 4.65 -19.95 -5.68
CA LEU A 142 5.13 -19.05 -4.65
C LEU A 142 6.41 -18.31 -5.07
N ILE A 143 7.37 -19.03 -5.64
CA ILE A 143 8.62 -18.47 -6.19
C ILE A 143 8.33 -17.49 -7.34
N SER A 144 7.43 -17.85 -8.26
CA SER A 144 7.01 -16.97 -9.35
C SER A 144 6.37 -15.67 -8.82
N SER A 145 5.45 -15.78 -7.86
CA SER A 145 4.79 -14.61 -7.24
C SER A 145 5.79 -13.70 -6.53
N LEU A 146 6.80 -14.29 -5.86
CA LEU A 146 7.87 -13.54 -5.22
C LEU A 146 8.78 -12.84 -6.22
N SER A 147 9.16 -13.53 -7.30
CA SER A 147 9.94 -12.96 -8.39
C SER A 147 9.21 -11.78 -9.04
N ASP A 148 7.93 -11.94 -9.30
CA ASP A 148 7.06 -10.93 -9.85
C ASP A 148 6.96 -9.70 -8.93
N PHE A 149 6.75 -9.92 -7.64
CA PHE A 149 6.72 -8.85 -6.64
C PHE A 149 8.07 -8.12 -6.59
N SER A 150 9.20 -8.86 -6.53
CA SER A 150 10.55 -8.29 -6.49
C SER A 150 10.87 -7.48 -7.75
N MET A 151 10.41 -7.96 -8.92
CA MET A 151 10.63 -7.26 -10.19
C MET A 151 9.86 -5.93 -10.24
N LEU A 152 8.62 -5.90 -9.76
CA LEU A 152 7.81 -4.68 -9.70
C LEU A 152 8.32 -3.65 -8.66
N GLU A 153 9.04 -4.11 -7.63
CA GLU A 153 9.70 -3.26 -6.64
C GLU A 153 11.04 -2.67 -7.16
N HIS A 154 11.56 -3.19 -8.27
CA HIS A 154 12.84 -2.73 -8.80
C HIS A 154 12.70 -1.31 -9.40
N PRO A 155 13.57 -0.35 -9.03
CA PRO A 155 13.48 1.04 -9.51
C PRO A 155 13.55 1.17 -11.04
N ASP A 156 14.25 0.24 -11.71
CA ASP A 156 14.43 0.25 -13.16
C ASP A 156 13.34 -0.52 -13.92
N PHE A 157 12.31 -1.03 -13.23
CA PHE A 157 11.19 -1.69 -13.89
C PHE A 157 10.38 -0.70 -14.71
N ALA A 158 10.39 -0.86 -16.02
CA ALA A 158 9.67 0.01 -16.95
C ALA A 158 8.33 -0.63 -17.36
N TYR A 159 7.24 0.08 -17.07
CA TYR A 159 5.91 -0.27 -17.58
C TYR A 159 5.78 0.14 -19.04
N THR A 160 5.24 -0.76 -19.87
CA THR A 160 4.98 -0.46 -21.29
C THR A 160 3.57 0.14 -21.45
N MET A 161 3.45 1.43 -21.12
CA MET A 161 2.18 2.15 -21.22
C MET A 161 1.83 2.43 -22.68
N THR A 162 0.72 1.86 -23.16
CA THR A 162 0.20 2.08 -24.52
C THR A 162 -1.22 2.62 -24.45
N GLU A 163 -1.57 3.56 -25.35
CA GLU A 163 -2.94 4.05 -25.45
C GLU A 163 -3.87 2.97 -26.01
N GLY A 164 -4.95 2.72 -25.33
CA GLY A 164 -5.93 1.72 -25.72
C GLY A 164 -7.35 2.04 -25.25
N ASN A 165 -8.31 1.28 -25.75
CA ASN A 165 -9.68 1.26 -25.25
C ASN A 165 -9.80 0.28 -24.08
N LEU A 166 -9.79 0.79 -22.84
CA LEU A 166 -9.83 -0.05 -21.65
C LEU A 166 -11.14 -0.85 -21.55
N ALA A 167 -12.27 -0.31 -22.03
CA ALA A 167 -13.55 -1.03 -22.02
C ALA A 167 -13.52 -2.25 -22.96
N GLU A 168 -12.96 -2.12 -24.15
CA GLU A 168 -12.79 -3.23 -25.10
C GLU A 168 -11.84 -4.27 -24.56
N TYR A 169 -10.67 -3.83 -24.08
CA TYR A 169 -9.67 -4.70 -23.49
C TYR A 169 -10.23 -5.53 -22.31
N LEU A 170 -11.02 -4.90 -21.42
CA LEU A 170 -11.63 -5.62 -20.29
C LEU A 170 -12.71 -6.60 -20.77
N ARG A 171 -13.50 -6.27 -21.82
CA ARG A 171 -14.46 -7.19 -22.43
C ARG A 171 -13.78 -8.43 -23.03
N GLU A 172 -12.70 -8.22 -23.78
CA GLU A 172 -11.92 -9.32 -24.38
C GLU A 172 -11.34 -10.23 -23.30
N TYR A 173 -10.78 -9.67 -22.23
CA TYR A 173 -10.27 -10.44 -21.11
C TYR A 173 -11.37 -11.30 -20.45
N ILE A 174 -12.53 -10.72 -20.15
CA ILE A 174 -13.67 -11.41 -19.53
C ILE A 174 -14.20 -12.52 -20.46
N ALA A 175 -14.35 -12.24 -21.74
CA ALA A 175 -14.82 -13.22 -22.72
C ALA A 175 -13.88 -14.42 -22.81
N GLY A 176 -12.55 -14.19 -22.74
CA GLY A 176 -11.55 -15.26 -22.72
C GLY A 176 -11.62 -16.14 -21.48
N ARG A 177 -12.01 -15.60 -20.32
CA ARG A 177 -12.09 -16.34 -19.05
C ARG A 177 -13.46 -16.99 -18.80
N TYR A 178 -14.49 -16.52 -19.47
CA TYR A 178 -15.89 -16.92 -19.21
C TYR A 178 -16.10 -18.44 -19.29
N GLN A 179 -15.60 -19.07 -20.36
CA GLN A 179 -15.80 -20.49 -20.59
C GLN A 179 -15.07 -21.35 -19.53
N GLU A 180 -13.86 -20.98 -19.16
CA GLU A 180 -13.07 -21.67 -18.14
C GLU A 180 -13.75 -21.60 -16.76
N LEU A 181 -14.18 -20.41 -16.35
CA LEU A 181 -14.90 -20.21 -15.09
C LEU A 181 -16.20 -21.00 -15.04
N ASN A 182 -16.95 -21.06 -16.14
CA ASN A 182 -18.18 -21.81 -16.22
C ASN A 182 -17.95 -23.32 -16.08
N ILE A 183 -16.87 -23.87 -16.69
CA ILE A 183 -16.47 -25.27 -16.52
C ILE A 183 -16.10 -25.56 -15.06
N GLN A 184 -15.46 -24.61 -14.37
CA GLN A 184 -15.11 -24.73 -12.96
C GLN A 184 -16.32 -24.59 -12.01
N GLY A 185 -17.49 -24.19 -12.54
CA GLY A 185 -18.74 -24.04 -11.78
C GLY A 185 -18.96 -22.65 -11.20
N TYR A 186 -18.34 -21.60 -11.80
CA TYR A 186 -18.54 -20.19 -11.46
C TYR A 186 -19.30 -19.49 -12.56
N SER A 187 -20.13 -18.51 -12.22
CA SER A 187 -20.77 -17.62 -13.18
C SER A 187 -20.05 -16.26 -13.22
N MET A 188 -20.18 -15.53 -14.33
CA MET A 188 -19.63 -14.19 -14.44
C MET A 188 -20.66 -13.26 -15.10
N GLU A 189 -20.87 -12.09 -14.48
CA GLU A 189 -21.70 -11.01 -14.99
C GLU A 189 -20.85 -9.76 -15.18
N ALA A 190 -21.00 -9.12 -16.35
CA ALA A 190 -20.22 -7.95 -16.70
C ALA A 190 -21.13 -6.80 -17.16
N ASP A 191 -20.92 -5.60 -16.62
CA ASP A 191 -21.54 -4.35 -17.02
C ASP A 191 -20.45 -3.38 -17.47
N ILE A 192 -20.15 -3.44 -18.78
CA ILE A 192 -19.09 -2.64 -19.41
C ILE A 192 -19.72 -1.84 -20.53
N PRO A 193 -19.67 -0.49 -20.48
CA PRO A 193 -20.29 0.35 -21.48
C PRO A 193 -19.66 0.13 -22.86
N GLU A 194 -20.47 0.26 -23.91
CA GLU A 194 -19.99 0.19 -25.31
C GLU A 194 -19.11 1.39 -25.68
N GLU A 195 -19.14 2.43 -24.86
CA GLU A 195 -18.36 3.65 -25.07
C GLU A 195 -16.85 3.33 -25.09
N ASN A 196 -16.14 3.98 -26.03
CA ASN A 196 -14.69 3.89 -26.09
C ASN A 196 -14.06 4.70 -24.94
N ILE A 197 -13.51 4.01 -23.97
CA ILE A 197 -12.85 4.60 -22.79
C ILE A 197 -11.34 4.51 -22.98
N ARG A 198 -10.75 5.56 -23.57
CA ARG A 198 -9.31 5.61 -23.87
C ARG A 198 -8.53 6.07 -22.67
N THR A 199 -7.45 5.32 -22.38
CA THR A 199 -6.41 5.69 -21.41
C THR A 199 -5.10 4.97 -21.77
N ALA A 200 -3.98 5.40 -21.17
CA ALA A 200 -2.70 4.72 -21.32
C ALA A 200 -2.56 3.66 -20.22
N PHE A 201 -2.30 2.40 -20.60
CA PHE A 201 -2.11 1.31 -19.69
C PHE A 201 -1.17 0.23 -20.26
N ASP A 202 -0.58 -0.57 -19.38
CA ASP A 202 0.20 -1.75 -19.73
C ASP A 202 -0.74 -2.97 -19.74
N HIS A 203 -0.98 -3.50 -20.95
CA HIS A 203 -1.89 -4.63 -21.17
C HIS A 203 -1.49 -5.87 -20.38
N HIS A 204 -0.19 -6.19 -20.36
CA HIS A 204 0.31 -7.37 -19.69
C HIS A 204 0.18 -7.24 -18.16
N GLN A 205 0.50 -6.08 -17.62
CA GLN A 205 0.41 -5.87 -16.18
C GLN A 205 -1.04 -5.77 -15.69
N LEU A 206 -1.94 -5.12 -16.45
CA LEU A 206 -3.36 -5.12 -16.08
C LEU A 206 -4.00 -6.51 -16.15
N ASN A 207 -3.59 -7.39 -17.08
CA ASN A 207 -4.03 -8.79 -17.06
C ASN A 207 -3.71 -9.46 -15.71
N ARG A 208 -2.55 -9.19 -15.14
CA ARG A 208 -2.16 -9.73 -13.82
C ARG A 208 -3.04 -9.18 -12.69
N VAL A 209 -3.50 -7.93 -12.79
CA VAL A 209 -4.45 -7.36 -11.81
C VAL A 209 -5.76 -8.15 -11.82
N TRP A 210 -6.33 -8.36 -13.02
CA TRP A 210 -7.59 -9.10 -13.15
C TRP A 210 -7.44 -10.53 -12.71
N GLU A 211 -6.36 -11.20 -13.12
CA GLU A 211 -6.05 -12.58 -12.75
C GLU A 211 -5.92 -12.75 -11.24
N ASN A 212 -5.20 -11.87 -10.56
CA ASN A 212 -5.03 -11.93 -9.11
C ASN A 212 -6.35 -11.77 -8.36
N ILE A 213 -7.25 -10.90 -8.83
CA ILE A 213 -8.54 -10.69 -8.19
C ILE A 213 -9.49 -11.87 -8.47
N ILE A 214 -9.60 -12.29 -9.73
CA ILE A 214 -10.52 -13.38 -10.14
C ILE A 214 -10.08 -14.71 -9.54
N SER A 215 -8.78 -15.04 -9.59
CA SER A 215 -8.25 -16.26 -8.99
C SER A 215 -8.47 -16.30 -7.48
N ASN A 216 -8.43 -15.17 -6.79
CA ASN A 216 -8.78 -15.09 -5.37
C ASN A 216 -10.26 -15.46 -5.15
N SER A 217 -11.18 -14.91 -5.93
CA SER A 217 -12.59 -15.25 -5.81
C SER A 217 -12.83 -16.76 -6.06
N VAL A 218 -12.25 -17.31 -7.12
CA VAL A 218 -12.34 -18.77 -7.42
C VAL A 218 -11.78 -19.63 -6.29
N LYS A 219 -10.68 -19.20 -5.69
CA LYS A 219 -9.98 -19.94 -4.64
C LYS A 219 -10.70 -19.96 -3.29
N TYR A 220 -11.29 -18.83 -2.92
CA TYR A 220 -11.83 -18.62 -1.57
C TYR A 220 -13.35 -18.68 -1.49
N THR A 221 -14.05 -18.84 -2.62
CA THR A 221 -15.50 -18.96 -2.63
C THR A 221 -15.97 -20.36 -3.08
N PRO A 222 -17.15 -20.81 -2.67
CA PRO A 222 -17.69 -22.10 -3.12
C PRO A 222 -18.11 -22.07 -4.60
N LYS A 223 -18.18 -23.23 -5.23
CA LYS A 223 -18.79 -23.37 -6.56
C LYS A 223 -20.23 -22.86 -6.55
N GLY A 224 -20.67 -22.26 -7.64
CA GLY A 224 -21.96 -21.59 -7.73
C GLY A 224 -21.90 -20.08 -7.40
N THR A 225 -20.71 -19.57 -7.00
CA THR A 225 -20.49 -18.14 -6.82
C THR A 225 -20.52 -17.42 -8.15
N THR A 226 -21.11 -16.22 -8.17
CA THR A 226 -21.10 -15.30 -9.32
C THR A 226 -20.06 -14.22 -9.11
N LEU A 227 -19.20 -14.02 -10.11
CA LEU A 227 -18.26 -12.90 -10.17
C LEU A 227 -18.90 -11.76 -10.93
N PHE A 228 -18.63 -10.53 -10.49
CA PHE A 228 -19.17 -9.31 -11.07
C PHE A 228 -18.03 -8.39 -11.51
N VAL A 229 -18.18 -7.80 -12.70
CA VAL A 229 -17.27 -6.79 -13.22
C VAL A 229 -18.06 -5.63 -13.77
N ARG A 230 -17.84 -4.42 -13.25
CA ARG A 230 -18.45 -3.18 -13.77
C ARG A 230 -17.37 -2.16 -14.05
N LEU A 231 -17.49 -1.50 -15.20
CA LEU A 231 -16.65 -0.39 -15.57
C LEU A 231 -17.52 0.84 -15.80
N MET A 232 -17.14 1.97 -15.18
CA MET A 232 -17.83 3.24 -15.33
C MET A 232 -16.85 4.40 -15.33
N LYS A 233 -17.26 5.56 -15.85
CA LYS A 233 -16.54 6.82 -15.62
C LYS A 233 -17.02 7.48 -14.33
N SER A 234 -16.12 8.16 -13.64
CA SER A 234 -16.50 9.04 -12.53
C SER A 234 -17.38 10.19 -13.00
N ALA A 235 -18.19 10.76 -12.11
CA ALA A 235 -19.13 11.84 -12.43
C ALA A 235 -18.44 13.08 -13.04
N ASP A 236 -17.18 13.33 -12.71
CA ASP A 236 -16.36 14.41 -13.26
C ASP A 236 -15.63 14.03 -14.56
N GLY A 237 -15.76 12.78 -15.01
CA GLY A 237 -15.13 12.25 -16.23
C GLY A 237 -13.59 12.15 -16.18
N LYS A 238 -12.97 12.38 -14.99
CA LYS A 238 -11.50 12.38 -14.85
C LYS A 238 -10.94 11.01 -14.56
N ASN A 239 -11.77 10.12 -14.00
CA ASN A 239 -11.33 8.78 -13.58
C ASN A 239 -12.23 7.71 -14.20
N ILE A 240 -11.66 6.54 -14.35
CA ILE A 240 -12.32 5.29 -14.67
C ILE A 240 -12.42 4.51 -13.37
N ILE A 241 -13.62 4.04 -13.04
CA ILE A 241 -13.88 3.24 -11.86
C ILE A 241 -14.23 1.83 -12.31
N ILE A 242 -13.54 0.84 -11.79
CA ILE A 242 -13.79 -0.57 -12.07
C ILE A 242 -14.11 -1.25 -10.75
N HIS A 243 -15.28 -1.88 -10.66
CA HIS A 243 -15.65 -2.75 -9.56
C HIS A 243 -15.49 -4.21 -10.02
N ILE A 244 -14.75 -4.99 -9.27
CA ILE A 244 -14.62 -6.43 -9.47
C ILE A 244 -14.86 -7.12 -8.15
N GLY A 245 -15.71 -8.13 -8.12
CA GLY A 245 -15.99 -8.85 -6.90
C GLY A 245 -16.83 -10.10 -7.10
N ASP A 246 -17.32 -10.65 -6.00
CA ASP A 246 -18.11 -11.87 -5.96
C ASP A 246 -19.24 -11.77 -4.93
N ASN A 247 -20.22 -12.68 -5.01
CA ASN A 247 -21.30 -12.85 -4.03
C ASN A 247 -21.01 -14.00 -3.04
N GLY A 248 -19.74 -14.30 -2.81
CA GLY A 248 -19.31 -15.32 -1.85
C GLY A 248 -19.51 -14.90 -0.38
N PRO A 249 -18.90 -15.61 0.56
CA PRO A 249 -19.08 -15.35 1.99
C PRO A 249 -18.49 -14.04 2.48
N GLY A 250 -17.68 -13.34 1.64
CA GLY A 250 -16.96 -12.15 2.04
C GLY A 250 -15.86 -12.41 3.08
N ILE A 251 -15.36 -11.33 3.69
CA ILE A 251 -14.32 -11.37 4.74
C ILE A 251 -14.71 -10.45 5.89
N PRO A 252 -14.20 -10.70 7.12
CA PRO A 252 -14.40 -9.79 8.26
C PRO A 252 -13.93 -8.37 7.94
N GLU A 253 -14.70 -7.37 8.38
CA GLU A 253 -14.42 -5.95 8.09
C GLU A 253 -13.02 -5.52 8.53
N GLN A 254 -12.56 -6.05 9.66
CA GLN A 254 -11.20 -5.78 10.19
C GLN A 254 -10.08 -6.26 9.25
N MET A 255 -10.33 -7.30 8.45
CA MET A 255 -9.36 -7.84 7.49
C MET A 255 -9.28 -7.01 6.21
N LYS A 256 -10.33 -6.27 5.85
CA LYS A 256 -10.38 -5.48 4.62
C LYS A 256 -9.28 -4.42 4.57
N SER A 257 -8.91 -3.83 5.70
CA SER A 257 -7.88 -2.79 5.77
C SER A 257 -6.46 -3.30 5.52
N VAL A 258 -6.20 -4.59 5.73
CA VAL A 258 -4.87 -5.20 5.61
C VAL A 258 -4.75 -6.22 4.49
N LEU A 259 -5.85 -6.57 3.81
CA LEU A 259 -5.85 -7.63 2.80
C LEU A 259 -5.01 -7.31 1.55
N LEU A 260 -4.75 -6.02 1.29
CA LEU A 260 -3.87 -5.56 0.21
C LEU A 260 -2.40 -5.58 0.62
N ASP A 261 -2.10 -5.73 1.91
CA ASP A 261 -0.72 -5.82 2.38
C ASP A 261 -0.08 -7.14 1.93
N PRO A 262 1.22 -7.15 1.60
CA PRO A 262 1.92 -8.35 1.21
C PRO A 262 1.85 -9.43 2.29
N PHE A 263 1.66 -10.71 1.87
CA PHE A 263 1.62 -11.90 2.73
C PHE A 263 0.44 -11.98 3.71
N VAL A 264 -0.56 -11.13 3.56
CA VAL A 264 -1.79 -11.24 4.34
C VAL A 264 -2.72 -12.28 3.71
N VAL A 265 -3.16 -13.25 4.52
CA VAL A 265 -4.14 -14.28 4.14
C VAL A 265 -5.27 -14.24 5.17
N ALA A 266 -6.52 -14.08 4.70
CA ALA A 266 -7.68 -13.88 5.57
C ALA A 266 -8.01 -15.10 6.46
N GLU A 267 -7.82 -16.32 5.95
CA GLU A 267 -8.03 -17.56 6.70
C GLU A 267 -6.99 -18.64 6.31
N PRO A 268 -5.92 -18.79 7.09
CA PRO A 268 -4.90 -19.83 6.82
C PRO A 268 -5.44 -21.26 6.83
N SER A 269 -6.52 -21.51 7.58
CA SER A 269 -7.11 -22.85 7.76
C SER A 269 -7.96 -23.33 6.57
N ARG A 270 -8.51 -22.42 5.76
CA ARG A 270 -9.32 -22.76 4.57
C ARG A 270 -8.49 -22.93 3.29
N SER A 271 -7.28 -22.42 3.28
CA SER A 271 -6.47 -22.35 2.05
C SER A 271 -5.61 -23.57 1.75
N ASN A 272 -5.62 -24.65 2.56
CA ASN A 272 -4.72 -25.81 2.39
C ASN A 272 -3.25 -25.41 2.09
N GLY A 273 -2.81 -24.24 2.56
CA GLY A 273 -1.48 -23.73 2.27
C GLY A 273 -1.28 -23.14 0.86
N GLN A 274 -2.35 -22.89 0.11
CA GLN A 274 -2.26 -22.50 -1.32
C GLN A 274 -2.22 -20.98 -1.58
N GLY A 275 -2.17 -20.09 -0.59
CA GLY A 275 -2.16 -18.64 -0.78
C GLY A 275 -0.86 -17.98 -0.39
N THR A 276 -0.17 -17.34 -1.32
CA THR A 276 1.07 -16.58 -1.05
C THR A 276 0.81 -15.24 -0.36
N GLY A 277 -0.43 -14.74 -0.36
CA GLY A 277 -0.77 -13.38 0.09
C GLY A 277 -0.11 -12.27 -0.73
N LEU A 278 0.50 -12.60 -1.89
CA LEU A 278 1.19 -11.62 -2.76
C LEU A 278 0.33 -11.11 -3.91
N GLY A 279 -0.67 -11.87 -4.34
CA GLY A 279 -1.44 -11.52 -5.54
C GLY A 279 -2.10 -10.15 -5.47
N LEU A 280 -2.74 -9.81 -4.35
CA LEU A 280 -3.42 -8.53 -4.18
C LEU A 280 -2.45 -7.37 -4.02
N SER A 281 -1.32 -7.56 -3.35
CA SER A 281 -0.28 -6.53 -3.24
C SER A 281 0.40 -6.26 -4.59
N VAL A 282 0.59 -7.29 -5.43
CA VAL A 282 1.02 -7.14 -6.83
C VAL A 282 -0.02 -6.34 -7.62
N ALA A 283 -1.31 -6.66 -7.49
CA ALA A 283 -2.37 -5.90 -8.14
C ALA A 283 -2.38 -4.42 -7.70
N GLN A 284 -2.20 -4.15 -6.42
CA GLN A 284 -2.10 -2.79 -5.89
C GLN A 284 -0.93 -2.03 -6.51
N ARG A 285 0.27 -2.61 -6.54
CA ARG A 285 1.46 -1.98 -7.12
C ARG A 285 1.27 -1.65 -8.60
N ILE A 286 0.69 -2.56 -9.36
CA ILE A 286 0.41 -2.34 -10.78
C ILE A 286 -0.57 -1.16 -10.96
N VAL A 287 -1.66 -1.13 -10.19
CA VAL A 287 -2.65 -0.05 -10.24
C VAL A 287 -2.03 1.30 -9.84
N GLU A 288 -1.21 1.35 -8.79
CA GLU A 288 -0.47 2.54 -8.37
C GLU A 288 0.49 3.04 -9.45
N ALA A 289 1.20 2.14 -10.14
CA ALA A 289 2.09 2.50 -11.24
C ALA A 289 1.34 3.08 -12.46
N HIS A 290 0.06 2.73 -12.63
CA HIS A 290 -0.83 3.35 -13.61
C HIS A 290 -1.38 4.71 -13.15
N GLY A 291 -0.98 5.20 -11.96
CA GLY A 291 -1.45 6.45 -11.36
C GLY A 291 -2.84 6.31 -10.74
N GLY A 292 -3.27 5.09 -10.48
CA GLY A 292 -4.55 4.74 -9.90
C GLY A 292 -4.48 4.36 -8.42
N ALA A 293 -5.59 3.85 -7.90
CA ALA A 293 -5.70 3.30 -6.57
C ALA A 293 -6.64 2.09 -6.56
N ILE A 294 -6.35 1.10 -5.70
CA ILE A 294 -7.24 -0.02 -5.42
C ILE A 294 -7.67 0.03 -3.97
N SER A 295 -8.93 -0.29 -3.70
CA SER A 295 -9.50 -0.37 -2.36
C SER A 295 -10.54 -1.48 -2.29
N ILE A 296 -10.81 -1.97 -1.08
CA ILE A 296 -11.87 -2.96 -0.84
C ILE A 296 -13.10 -2.21 -0.35
N LEU A 297 -14.27 -2.54 -0.92
CA LEU A 297 -15.53 -1.92 -0.53
C LEU A 297 -15.92 -2.36 0.89
N ASN A 298 -16.44 -1.41 1.69
CA ASN A 298 -17.06 -1.74 2.96
C ASN A 298 -18.41 -2.46 2.75
N GLU A 299 -19.02 -2.97 3.82
CA GLU A 299 -20.25 -3.76 3.73
C GLU A 299 -21.40 -3.00 3.04
N LYS A 300 -21.57 -1.72 3.35
CA LYS A 300 -22.65 -0.89 2.76
C LYS A 300 -22.44 -0.68 1.26
N GLU A 301 -21.21 -0.41 0.86
CA GLU A 301 -20.83 -0.21 -0.55
C GLU A 301 -20.94 -1.54 -1.32
N THR A 302 -20.56 -2.68 -0.71
CA THR A 302 -20.72 -4.01 -1.30
C THR A 302 -22.17 -4.34 -1.57
N VAL A 303 -23.07 -4.12 -0.60
CA VAL A 303 -24.51 -4.32 -0.77
C VAL A 303 -25.08 -3.48 -1.91
N LEU A 304 -24.64 -2.22 -2.04
CA LEU A 304 -25.01 -1.35 -3.16
C LEU A 304 -24.51 -1.91 -4.48
N ALA A 305 -23.25 -2.28 -4.57
CA ALA A 305 -22.66 -2.85 -5.78
C ALA A 305 -23.38 -4.11 -6.24
N VAL A 306 -23.64 -5.07 -5.33
CA VAL A 306 -24.38 -6.29 -5.66
C VAL A 306 -25.82 -5.98 -6.09
N SER A 307 -26.52 -5.07 -5.38
CA SER A 307 -27.92 -4.74 -5.73
C SER A 307 -28.04 -4.10 -7.10
N GLU A 308 -27.05 -3.34 -7.54
CA GLU A 308 -27.01 -2.73 -8.87
C GLU A 308 -26.83 -3.77 -9.99
N PHE A 309 -26.16 -4.91 -9.73
CA PHE A 309 -26.01 -6.00 -10.68
C PHE A 309 -27.24 -6.91 -10.72
N THR A 310 -27.71 -7.34 -9.54
CA THR A 310 -28.71 -8.42 -9.46
C THR A 310 -30.15 -7.91 -9.38
N GLY A 311 -30.35 -6.60 -9.22
CA GLY A 311 -31.68 -6.03 -8.94
C GLY A 311 -32.28 -6.47 -7.59
N SER A 312 -31.57 -7.27 -6.80
CA SER A 312 -31.97 -7.76 -5.48
C SER A 312 -30.92 -7.39 -4.44
N ARG A 313 -31.32 -7.19 -3.20
CA ARG A 313 -30.37 -6.94 -2.10
C ARG A 313 -29.57 -8.21 -1.80
N GLY A 314 -28.43 -8.39 -2.48
CA GLY A 314 -27.41 -9.35 -2.09
C GLY A 314 -26.77 -8.89 -0.78
N THR A 315 -26.49 -9.83 0.13
CA THR A 315 -26.09 -9.48 1.50
C THR A 315 -24.59 -9.67 1.79
N HIS A 316 -23.88 -10.42 0.94
CA HIS A 316 -22.48 -10.76 1.20
C HIS A 316 -21.66 -10.74 -0.08
N GLY A 317 -20.33 -10.66 0.07
CA GLY A 317 -19.37 -10.70 -1.02
C GLY A 317 -18.12 -9.91 -0.72
N LEU A 318 -17.14 -10.00 -1.61
CA LEU A 318 -15.91 -9.22 -1.56
C LEU A 318 -15.78 -8.44 -2.87
N PHE A 319 -15.74 -7.12 -2.78
CA PHE A 319 -15.60 -6.22 -3.92
C PHE A 319 -14.39 -5.33 -3.80
N TYR A 320 -13.68 -5.21 -4.90
CA TYR A 320 -12.57 -4.29 -5.10
C TYR A 320 -13.03 -3.13 -5.97
N ARG A 321 -12.63 -1.92 -5.59
CA ARG A 321 -12.76 -0.70 -6.38
C ARG A 321 -11.40 -0.31 -6.90
N ILE A 322 -11.23 -0.28 -8.21
CA ILE A 322 -10.03 0.20 -8.88
C ILE A 322 -10.37 1.53 -9.54
N VAL A 323 -9.55 2.53 -9.29
CA VAL A 323 -9.69 3.86 -9.87
C VAL A 323 -8.46 4.12 -10.73
N LEU A 324 -8.63 4.39 -12.01
CA LEU A 324 -7.57 4.74 -12.94
C LEU A 324 -7.82 6.14 -13.51
N PRO A 325 -6.79 6.98 -13.70
CA PRO A 325 -6.96 8.28 -14.32
C PRO A 325 -7.27 8.14 -15.81
N VAL A 326 -8.19 8.97 -16.34
CA VAL A 326 -8.34 9.17 -17.78
C VAL A 326 -7.18 10.05 -18.22
N LYS A 327 -6.11 9.45 -18.76
CA LYS A 327 -5.05 10.22 -19.41
C LYS A 327 -5.57 10.66 -20.78
N LYS A 328 -5.78 11.96 -20.95
CA LYS A 328 -5.92 12.53 -22.30
C LYS A 328 -4.58 12.36 -22.99
N GLY A 329 -4.56 11.65 -24.11
CA GLY A 329 -3.38 11.58 -24.95
C GLY A 329 -2.82 12.98 -25.18
N SER A 330 -1.52 13.12 -25.01
CA SER A 330 -0.81 14.27 -25.54
C SER A 330 -1.15 14.34 -27.03
N ARG A 331 -1.88 15.36 -27.43
CA ARG A 331 -1.98 15.71 -28.85
C ARG A 331 -0.55 16.07 -29.28
N GLU A 332 0.09 15.19 -30.06
CA GLU A 332 1.13 15.61 -30.97
C GLU A 332 0.59 16.58 -32.00
#